data_bd291784f150a6a42f3cc11be826747d
#
_entry.id   bd291784f150a6a42f3cc11be826747d
#
_cell.length_a   1.000
_cell.length_b   1.000
_cell.length_c   1.000
_cell.angle_alpha   90.00
_cell.angle_beta   90.00
_cell.angle_gamma   90.00
#
_symmetry.space_group_name_H-M   'P 1'
#
loop_
_entity.id
_entity.type
_entity.pdbx_description
1 polymer ?
#
loop_
_entity_poly.entity_id
_entity_poly.type
_entity_poly.pdbx_seq_one_letter_code
_entity_poly.pdbx_strand_id
1 'polypeptide(L)'
;MNTLARLGAMVAAAAATVVATTVVPTAVSAQQTAPAAKPAVATPAGKIRMNQIQFMGAHNAFHREMQGAELAESIKIDPGYPSWGFYSHASIADLLGRQNVRALELDLLPDPDGGLYQYPLARKQAGLGPIDDPAMAAPGMKVVHVADQDYNSTCRTLVVCLNQVKTWSRANRGHVPIIMQLELKQTDDRWEKLGGAVSPAWDRPLLDDIDKEIRSVFSEDELITADDLRRPGLTLEQSILKNGWPTLDWARDKVMFFFDNGGPGTIRDMYLDGHPGLQGRAVFTRGNPGDADAAITMVNDPRGDNEAAIRDLVRRGYFVRTRSDEPLKTVVNKEYSRVQIALASGAQMVTTDFPSVGMAARYDSDFVAELPGGDAVRCNPVSAPRDCHDGKLEPALSR
;
A
#
# COMPACT_ATOMS: atom_id res chain seq x y z
N MET A 1 15.05 7.32 -96.00
CA MET A 1 16.40 7.87 -96.31
C MET A 1 17.26 7.63 -95.08
N ASN A 2 18.37 6.87 -95.30
CA ASN A 2 19.56 6.69 -94.49
C ASN A 2 19.39 6.04 -93.07
N THR A 3 19.57 4.74 -92.98
CA THR A 3 20.83 3.94 -92.80
C THR A 3 21.89 4.58 -91.93
N LEU A 4 22.23 3.92 -90.85
CA LEU A 4 23.58 3.49 -90.50
C LEU A 4 23.62 2.58 -89.27
N ALA A 5 24.16 1.41 -89.51
CA ALA A 5 24.49 0.37 -88.51
C ALA A 5 25.81 0.71 -87.80
N ARG A 6 26.04 0.22 -86.62
CA ARG A 6 27.34 -0.23 -86.06
C ARG A 6 27.15 -1.18 -84.92
N LEU A 7 27.57 -2.40 -85.11
CA LEU A 7 28.51 -3.25 -84.34
C LEU A 7 28.73 -2.85 -82.90
N GLY A 8 28.43 -3.62 -81.90
CA GLY A 8 29.01 -4.89 -81.51
C GLY A 8 30.01 -4.72 -80.37
N ALA A 9 29.75 -5.20 -79.24
CA ALA A 9 30.72 -5.79 -78.31
C ALA A 9 29.97 -6.61 -77.20
N MET A 10 30.17 -7.93 -77.26
CA MET A 10 29.84 -8.82 -76.18
C MET A 10 30.81 -8.58 -75.02
N VAL A 11 30.30 -8.27 -73.84
CA VAL A 11 31.04 -8.40 -72.61
C VAL A 11 30.31 -9.49 -71.73
N ALA A 12 31.03 -10.56 -71.57
CA ALA A 12 30.56 -11.64 -70.64
C ALA A 12 30.63 -11.16 -69.19
N ALA A 13 29.52 -10.99 -68.52
CA ALA A 13 29.45 -10.71 -67.09
C ALA A 13 29.36 -12.06 -66.32
N ALA A 14 30.39 -12.38 -65.57
CA ALA A 14 30.39 -13.50 -64.65
C ALA A 14 29.46 -13.16 -63.48
N ALA A 15 28.40 -13.95 -63.29
CA ALA A 15 27.50 -13.85 -62.15
C ALA A 15 28.19 -14.45 -60.92
N ALA A 16 28.63 -13.61 -59.98
CA ALA A 16 29.03 -14.05 -58.66
C ALA A 16 27.77 -14.24 -57.77
N THR A 17 27.45 -15.49 -57.45
CA THR A 17 26.36 -15.83 -56.52
C THR A 17 26.83 -15.53 -55.11
N VAL A 18 26.36 -14.43 -54.52
CA VAL A 18 26.55 -14.14 -53.11
C VAL A 18 25.49 -14.90 -52.34
N VAL A 19 25.90 -15.96 -51.61
CA VAL A 19 25.05 -16.66 -50.62
C VAL A 19 24.98 -15.78 -49.38
N ALA A 20 23.88 -15.07 -49.21
CA ALA A 20 23.59 -14.34 -47.98
C ALA A 20 23.17 -15.33 -46.89
N THR A 21 24.05 -15.65 -45.97
CA THR A 21 23.73 -16.34 -44.73
C THR A 21 22.99 -15.40 -43.82
N THR A 22 21.68 -15.51 -43.73
CA THR A 22 20.87 -14.83 -42.74
C THR A 22 21.14 -15.46 -41.36
N VAL A 23 21.92 -14.79 -40.52
CA VAL A 23 22.03 -15.09 -39.09
C VAL A 23 20.74 -14.60 -38.44
N VAL A 24 19.84 -15.52 -38.09
CA VAL A 24 18.68 -15.23 -37.27
C VAL A 24 19.20 -15.06 -35.83
N PRO A 25 19.05 -13.90 -35.19
CA PRO A 25 19.40 -13.77 -33.79
C PRO A 25 18.40 -14.62 -32.98
N THR A 26 18.86 -15.69 -32.36
CA THR A 26 18.12 -16.37 -31.32
C THR A 26 17.97 -15.40 -30.15
N ALA A 27 16.77 -14.85 -29.96
CA ALA A 27 16.42 -14.14 -28.78
C ALA A 27 16.53 -15.10 -27.57
N VAL A 28 17.58 -14.98 -26.79
CA VAL A 28 17.69 -15.61 -25.48
C VAL A 28 16.69 -14.88 -24.61
N SER A 29 15.52 -15.49 -24.44
CA SER A 29 14.57 -15.09 -23.41
C SER A 29 15.28 -15.21 -22.06
N ALA A 30 15.64 -14.09 -21.45
CA ALA A 30 16.07 -14.07 -20.07
C ALA A 30 14.84 -14.45 -19.22
N GLN A 31 14.72 -15.74 -18.89
CA GLN A 31 13.82 -16.19 -17.83
C GLN A 31 14.28 -15.47 -16.56
N GLN A 32 13.50 -14.46 -16.14
CA GLN A 32 13.60 -13.92 -14.79
C GLN A 32 13.31 -15.07 -13.84
N THR A 33 14.36 -15.65 -13.27
CA THR A 33 14.23 -16.60 -12.18
C THR A 33 13.54 -15.87 -11.03
N ALA A 34 12.36 -16.34 -10.64
CA ALA A 34 11.70 -15.89 -9.42
C ALA A 34 12.72 -15.94 -8.27
N PRO A 35 12.76 -14.93 -7.38
CA PRO A 35 13.67 -14.95 -6.25
C PRO A 35 13.50 -16.27 -5.48
N ALA A 36 14.63 -16.87 -5.08
CA ALA A 36 14.61 -18.12 -4.32
C ALA A 36 13.76 -17.95 -3.06
N ALA A 37 12.82 -18.87 -2.82
CA ALA A 37 11.96 -18.83 -1.65
C ALA A 37 12.82 -18.74 -0.38
N LYS A 38 12.53 -17.73 0.45
CA LYS A 38 13.19 -17.58 1.75
C LYS A 38 12.90 -18.81 2.64
N PRO A 39 13.85 -19.27 3.46
CA PRO A 39 13.57 -20.30 4.44
C PRO A 39 12.57 -19.77 5.47
N ALA A 40 11.49 -20.52 5.71
CA ALA A 40 10.46 -20.13 6.67
C ALA A 40 11.05 -19.99 8.09
N VAL A 41 10.71 -18.89 8.76
CA VAL A 41 11.24 -18.54 10.08
C VAL A 41 10.69 -19.47 11.16
N ALA A 42 11.56 -20.16 11.90
CA ALA A 42 11.13 -20.94 13.06
C ALA A 42 10.77 -20.00 14.22
N THR A 43 9.59 -20.20 14.82
CA THR A 43 9.15 -19.38 15.96
C THR A 43 9.38 -20.14 17.27
N PRO A 44 10.29 -19.68 18.15
CA PRO A 44 10.50 -20.28 19.46
C PRO A 44 9.23 -20.17 20.32
N ALA A 45 8.95 -21.20 21.14
CA ALA A 45 7.84 -21.17 22.08
C ALA A 45 8.09 -20.09 23.17
N GLY A 46 7.03 -19.44 23.63
CA GLY A 46 7.10 -18.46 24.75
C GLY A 46 7.53 -17.05 24.38
N LYS A 47 7.75 -16.75 23.08
CA LYS A 47 8.04 -15.40 22.59
C LYS A 47 6.78 -14.72 22.06
N ILE A 48 6.65 -13.43 22.29
CA ILE A 48 5.56 -12.60 21.71
C ILE A 48 5.70 -12.63 20.19
N ARG A 49 4.56 -12.83 19.52
CA ARG A 49 4.46 -12.83 18.05
C ARG A 49 3.98 -11.48 17.55
N MET A 50 4.33 -11.13 16.29
CA MET A 50 3.95 -9.85 15.70
C MET A 50 2.44 -9.63 15.59
N ASN A 51 1.61 -10.69 15.56
CA ASN A 51 0.15 -10.59 15.59
C ASN A 51 -0.43 -10.58 17.00
N GLN A 52 0.38 -10.56 18.05
CA GLN A 52 -0.03 -10.48 19.46
C GLN A 52 0.16 -9.08 20.05
N ILE A 53 0.40 -8.10 19.21
CA ILE A 53 0.42 -6.67 19.55
C ILE A 53 -0.73 -5.94 18.88
N GLN A 54 -1.07 -4.75 19.38
CA GLN A 54 -2.04 -3.84 18.78
C GLN A 54 -1.44 -2.45 18.66
N PHE A 55 -1.75 -1.76 17.57
CA PHE A 55 -1.24 -0.41 17.28
C PHE A 55 -2.25 0.39 16.46
N MET A 56 -2.08 1.72 16.50
CA MET A 56 -2.84 2.64 15.65
C MET A 56 -2.21 2.75 14.27
N GLY A 57 -3.05 3.02 13.26
CA GLY A 57 -2.65 3.34 11.91
C GLY A 57 -3.32 4.62 11.42
N ALA A 58 -2.67 5.34 10.51
CA ALA A 58 -3.27 6.46 9.80
C ALA A 58 -3.95 5.94 8.52
N HIS A 59 -5.27 6.14 8.41
CA HIS A 59 -6.01 5.97 7.17
C HIS A 59 -5.64 7.11 6.24
N ASN A 60 -5.40 6.85 4.95
CA ASN A 60 -4.92 7.84 4.00
C ASN A 60 -3.74 8.67 4.54
N ALA A 61 -2.70 8.01 5.03
CA ALA A 61 -1.59 8.62 5.76
C ALA A 61 -0.86 9.75 5.01
N PHE A 62 -1.04 9.83 3.71
CA PHE A 62 -0.48 10.84 2.81
C PHE A 62 -1.36 12.07 2.66
N HIS A 63 -2.65 11.98 3.02
CA HIS A 63 -3.69 12.94 2.66
C HIS A 63 -3.47 14.34 3.26
N ARG A 64 -3.68 15.34 2.42
CA ARG A 64 -3.73 16.77 2.75
C ARG A 64 -4.96 17.38 2.10
N GLU A 65 -5.80 18.04 2.88
CA GLU A 65 -6.98 18.71 2.33
C GLU A 65 -6.61 19.75 1.27
N MET A 66 -7.50 19.94 0.31
CA MET A 66 -7.39 20.97 -0.70
C MET A 66 -7.54 22.37 -0.08
N GLN A 67 -6.93 23.38 -0.70
CA GLN A 67 -6.94 24.76 -0.17
C GLN A 67 -7.13 25.81 -1.26
N GLY A 68 -7.50 27.02 -0.86
CA GLY A 68 -7.58 28.19 -1.74
C GLY A 68 -8.53 28.01 -2.92
N ALA A 69 -8.10 28.41 -4.10
CA ALA A 69 -8.90 28.32 -5.33
C ALA A 69 -9.20 26.88 -5.73
N GLU A 70 -8.25 25.96 -5.53
CA GLU A 70 -8.41 24.54 -5.81
C GLU A 70 -9.49 23.90 -4.93
N LEU A 71 -9.58 24.29 -3.65
CA LEU A 71 -10.65 23.84 -2.75
C LEU A 71 -12.02 24.30 -3.25
N ALA A 72 -12.13 25.57 -3.70
CA ALA A 72 -13.40 26.09 -4.23
C ALA A 72 -13.86 25.30 -5.44
N GLU A 73 -12.96 24.92 -6.34
CA GLU A 73 -13.28 24.09 -7.50
C GLU A 73 -13.60 22.64 -7.10
N SER A 74 -12.85 22.05 -6.15
CA SER A 74 -13.14 20.71 -5.63
C SER A 74 -14.55 20.62 -5.02
N ILE A 75 -15.00 21.65 -4.29
CA ILE A 75 -16.36 21.70 -3.73
C ILE A 75 -17.42 21.88 -4.84
N LYS A 76 -17.13 22.63 -5.91
CA LYS A 76 -18.05 22.73 -7.07
C LYS A 76 -18.21 21.39 -7.77
N ILE A 77 -17.12 20.64 -7.92
CA ILE A 77 -17.10 19.32 -8.53
C ILE A 77 -17.87 18.31 -7.65
N ASP A 78 -17.61 18.32 -6.35
CA ASP A 78 -18.30 17.50 -5.36
C ASP A 78 -18.67 18.33 -4.11
N PRO A 79 -19.93 18.77 -4.01
CA PRO A 79 -20.40 19.48 -2.81
C PRO A 79 -20.32 18.67 -1.52
N GLY A 80 -20.16 17.35 -1.61
CA GLY A 80 -19.95 16.45 -0.47
C GLY A 80 -18.51 16.46 0.09
N TYR A 81 -17.54 16.98 -0.67
CA TYR A 81 -16.12 16.98 -0.29
C TYR A 81 -15.85 17.44 1.15
N PRO A 82 -16.48 18.52 1.67
CA PRO A 82 -16.25 18.95 3.04
C PRO A 82 -16.60 17.91 4.11
N SER A 83 -17.49 16.96 3.80
CA SER A 83 -17.93 15.94 4.77
C SER A 83 -16.97 14.75 4.89
N TRP A 84 -15.98 14.63 4.00
CA TRP A 84 -15.03 13.50 4.01
C TRP A 84 -13.57 13.93 3.78
N GLY A 85 -13.29 15.05 3.12
CA GLY A 85 -11.93 15.46 2.74
C GLY A 85 -11.30 16.53 3.64
N PHE A 86 -12.00 17.05 4.66
CA PHE A 86 -11.52 18.16 5.49
C PHE A 86 -10.69 17.67 6.69
N TYR A 87 -9.62 16.94 6.42
CA TYR A 87 -8.58 16.62 7.37
C TYR A 87 -7.21 16.60 6.69
N SER A 88 -6.15 16.63 7.45
CA SER A 88 -4.78 16.57 6.93
C SER A 88 -3.88 15.83 7.88
N HIS A 89 -3.11 14.89 7.38
CA HIS A 89 -2.08 14.23 8.16
C HIS A 89 -0.78 15.04 8.20
N ALA A 90 0.03 14.78 9.21
CA ALA A 90 1.40 15.24 9.29
C ALA A 90 2.31 14.49 8.28
N SER A 91 3.60 14.79 8.26
CA SER A 91 4.56 14.00 7.49
C SER A 91 4.61 12.54 7.98
N ILE A 92 5.03 11.61 7.13
CA ILE A 92 5.23 10.20 7.53
C ILE A 92 6.16 10.11 8.74
N ALA A 93 7.21 10.92 8.80
CA ALA A 93 8.13 10.96 9.94
C ALA A 93 7.44 11.38 11.24
N ASP A 94 6.55 12.37 11.18
CA ASP A 94 5.79 12.83 12.37
C ASP A 94 4.70 11.82 12.76
N LEU A 95 4.02 11.20 11.78
CA LEU A 95 3.06 10.11 12.05
C LEU A 95 3.72 8.98 12.83
N LEU A 96 4.86 8.49 12.36
CA LEU A 96 5.58 7.39 13.00
C LEU A 96 6.26 7.82 14.31
N GLY A 97 6.87 9.01 14.35
CA GLY A 97 7.71 9.46 15.46
C GLY A 97 6.97 10.18 16.58
N ARG A 98 6.02 11.07 16.25
CA ARG A 98 5.32 11.92 17.22
C ARG A 98 3.89 11.51 17.49
N GLN A 99 3.21 10.95 16.48
CA GLN A 99 1.83 10.51 16.60
C GLN A 99 1.72 9.01 16.88
N ASN A 100 2.85 8.35 17.06
CA ASN A 100 2.97 6.95 17.49
C ASN A 100 2.16 5.93 16.68
N VAL A 101 1.88 6.20 15.38
CA VAL A 101 1.25 5.19 14.51
C VAL A 101 2.28 4.17 14.03
N ARG A 102 1.84 2.94 13.77
CA ARG A 102 2.68 1.86 13.22
C ARG A 102 2.08 1.22 11.97
N ALA A 103 1.02 1.83 11.44
CA ALA A 103 0.49 1.50 10.14
C ALA A 103 0.15 2.75 9.33
N LEU A 104 0.34 2.66 8.02
CA LEU A 104 0.12 3.75 7.07
C LEU A 104 -0.66 3.21 5.88
N GLU A 105 -1.71 3.90 5.48
CA GLU A 105 -2.46 3.60 4.27
C GLU A 105 -2.08 4.57 3.16
N LEU A 106 -1.81 4.03 1.97
CA LEU A 106 -1.50 4.78 0.76
C LEU A 106 -2.41 4.36 -0.39
N ASP A 107 -3.00 5.33 -1.07
CA ASP A 107 -3.81 5.12 -2.26
C ASP A 107 -2.96 5.22 -3.51
N LEU A 108 -2.99 4.20 -4.35
CA LEU A 108 -2.15 4.09 -5.53
C LEU A 108 -2.95 4.27 -6.81
N LEU A 109 -2.49 5.17 -7.64
CA LEU A 109 -2.94 5.33 -9.04
C LEU A 109 -1.79 4.96 -9.99
N PRO A 110 -2.02 4.08 -10.97
CA PRO A 110 -0.98 3.68 -11.92
C PRO A 110 -0.68 4.79 -12.92
N ASP A 111 0.58 5.11 -13.12
CA ASP A 111 1.06 6.09 -14.09
C ASP A 111 2.34 5.57 -14.78
N PRO A 112 2.20 4.51 -15.61
CA PRO A 112 3.36 3.82 -16.20
C PRO A 112 4.19 4.70 -17.13
N ASP A 113 3.58 5.70 -17.77
CA ASP A 113 4.24 6.61 -18.69
C ASP A 113 4.69 7.94 -18.04
N GLY A 114 4.14 8.24 -16.85
CA GLY A 114 4.38 9.49 -16.12
C GLY A 114 3.51 10.67 -16.59
N GLY A 115 3.27 11.62 -15.70
CA GLY A 115 2.60 12.89 -16.01
C GLY A 115 1.07 12.84 -16.09
N LEU A 116 0.44 11.68 -16.03
CA LEU A 116 -1.01 11.53 -16.19
C LEU A 116 -1.82 12.38 -15.17
N TYR A 117 -1.34 12.45 -13.94
CA TYR A 117 -2.00 13.17 -12.84
C TYR A 117 -1.33 14.51 -12.49
N GLN A 118 -0.43 15.00 -13.35
CA GLN A 118 0.29 16.25 -13.08
C GLN A 118 -0.57 17.50 -13.19
N TYR A 119 -1.68 17.44 -13.94
CA TYR A 119 -2.56 18.58 -14.13
C TYR A 119 -4.02 18.24 -13.82
N PRO A 120 -4.39 18.15 -12.51
CA PRO A 120 -5.73 17.82 -12.07
C PRO A 120 -6.81 18.80 -12.54
N LEU A 121 -8.05 18.32 -12.69
CA LEU A 121 -9.17 19.10 -13.19
C LEU A 121 -9.47 20.33 -12.30
N ALA A 122 -9.54 20.16 -10.98
CA ALA A 122 -9.79 21.28 -10.07
C ALA A 122 -8.70 22.36 -10.21
N ARG A 123 -7.46 21.99 -10.46
CA ARG A 123 -6.35 22.91 -10.68
C ARG A 123 -6.46 23.63 -12.01
N LYS A 124 -6.89 22.95 -13.09
CA LYS A 124 -7.21 23.54 -14.38
C LYS A 124 -8.31 24.57 -14.26
N GLN A 125 -9.39 24.23 -13.56
CA GLN A 125 -10.55 25.11 -13.37
C GLN A 125 -10.23 26.31 -12.47
N ALA A 126 -9.32 26.16 -11.53
CA ALA A 126 -8.79 27.25 -10.71
C ALA A 126 -7.84 28.22 -11.48
N GLY A 127 -7.55 27.93 -12.74
CA GLY A 127 -6.64 28.73 -13.54
C GLY A 127 -5.15 28.63 -13.13
N LEU A 128 -4.79 27.56 -12.42
CA LEU A 128 -3.43 27.28 -11.98
C LEU A 128 -2.68 26.43 -13.01
N GLY A 129 -1.35 26.48 -13.01
CA GLY A 129 -0.51 25.60 -13.83
C GLY A 129 -0.48 24.16 -13.30
N PRO A 130 0.17 23.21 -14.02
CA PRO A 130 0.43 21.87 -13.51
C PRO A 130 1.07 21.86 -12.12
N ILE A 131 1.00 20.73 -11.42
CA ILE A 131 1.72 20.53 -10.16
C ILE A 131 3.22 20.61 -10.45
N ASP A 132 3.90 21.56 -9.78
CA ASP A 132 5.35 21.75 -9.90
C ASP A 132 6.09 20.77 -8.97
N ASP A 133 6.06 19.49 -9.36
CA ASP A 133 6.76 18.41 -8.67
C ASP A 133 7.26 17.41 -9.73
N PRO A 134 8.58 17.28 -9.93
CA PRO A 134 9.14 16.34 -10.90
C PRO A 134 8.68 14.88 -10.70
N ALA A 135 8.35 14.48 -9.47
CA ALA A 135 7.84 13.15 -9.17
C ALA A 135 6.49 12.87 -9.85
N MET A 136 5.69 13.92 -10.11
CA MET A 136 4.41 13.78 -10.82
C MET A 136 4.59 13.55 -12.32
N ALA A 137 5.71 14.01 -12.88
CA ALA A 137 6.04 13.80 -14.30
C ALA A 137 6.73 12.45 -14.57
N ALA A 138 7.33 11.84 -13.55
CA ALA A 138 8.05 10.57 -13.69
C ALA A 138 7.06 9.37 -13.73
N PRO A 139 7.39 8.28 -14.47
CA PRO A 139 6.64 7.02 -14.37
C PRO A 139 6.61 6.45 -12.96
N GLY A 140 5.57 5.64 -12.65
CA GLY A 140 5.43 4.92 -11.39
C GLY A 140 4.12 5.21 -10.67
N MET A 141 3.87 4.51 -9.55
CA MET A 141 2.64 4.64 -8.77
C MET A 141 2.56 6.01 -8.11
N LYS A 142 1.47 6.75 -8.38
CA LYS A 142 1.17 8.02 -7.70
C LYS A 142 0.37 7.77 -6.43
N VAL A 143 0.61 8.60 -5.42
CA VAL A 143 -0.05 8.52 -4.11
C VAL A 143 -0.92 9.74 -3.93
N VAL A 144 -2.19 9.59 -4.32
CA VAL A 144 -3.24 10.61 -4.24
C VAL A 144 -4.60 9.94 -4.01
N HIS A 145 -5.51 10.62 -3.31
CA HIS A 145 -6.82 10.07 -2.96
C HIS A 145 -7.80 10.08 -4.13
N VAL A 146 -8.03 11.26 -4.74
CA VAL A 146 -8.86 11.42 -5.95
C VAL A 146 -8.10 12.32 -6.93
N ALA A 147 -7.68 11.76 -8.05
CA ALA A 147 -6.74 12.37 -8.99
C ALA A 147 -7.06 13.82 -9.42
N ASP A 148 -8.33 14.13 -9.62
CA ASP A 148 -8.78 15.41 -10.20
C ASP A 148 -9.40 16.37 -9.20
N GLN A 149 -9.60 15.93 -7.95
CA GLN A 149 -10.34 16.67 -6.94
C GLN A 149 -9.60 16.80 -5.62
N ASP A 150 -9.01 15.70 -5.13
CA ASP A 150 -8.39 15.57 -3.81
C ASP A 150 -7.01 14.94 -3.96
N TYR A 151 -6.10 15.73 -4.55
CA TYR A 151 -4.78 15.25 -5.00
C TYR A 151 -3.61 15.75 -4.14
N ASN A 152 -3.88 16.48 -3.05
CA ASN A 152 -2.82 16.92 -2.17
C ASN A 152 -2.29 15.76 -1.33
N SER A 153 -0.96 15.63 -1.32
CA SER A 153 -0.26 14.52 -0.68
C SER A 153 1.02 15.00 0.00
N THR A 154 1.37 14.39 1.12
CA THR A 154 2.66 14.60 1.81
C THR A 154 3.82 13.89 1.08
N CYS A 155 3.50 12.89 0.25
CA CYS A 155 4.46 12.14 -0.55
C CYS A 155 3.77 11.61 -1.82
N ARG A 156 4.05 12.21 -2.99
CA ARG A 156 3.24 12.07 -4.22
C ARG A 156 3.49 10.79 -5.04
N THR A 157 4.48 9.98 -4.70
CA THR A 157 4.75 8.70 -5.36
C THR A 157 5.04 7.62 -4.34
N LEU A 158 4.75 6.35 -4.68
CA LEU A 158 5.02 5.22 -3.80
C LEU A 158 6.48 5.19 -3.35
N VAL A 159 7.42 5.30 -4.28
CA VAL A 159 8.86 5.28 -3.97
C VAL A 159 9.27 6.41 -3.03
N VAL A 160 8.71 7.63 -3.18
CA VAL A 160 9.00 8.76 -2.27
C VAL A 160 8.45 8.47 -0.87
N CYS A 161 7.20 7.98 -0.75
CA CYS A 161 6.61 7.62 0.53
C CYS A 161 7.42 6.52 1.23
N LEU A 162 7.78 5.47 0.49
CA LEU A 162 8.55 4.34 1.02
C LEU A 162 9.96 4.75 1.49
N ASN A 163 10.61 5.67 0.77
CA ASN A 163 11.91 6.21 1.21
C ASN A 163 11.79 7.02 2.51
N GLN A 164 10.68 7.73 2.74
CA GLN A 164 10.43 8.42 4.02
C GLN A 164 10.27 7.38 5.17
N VAL A 165 9.51 6.31 4.95
CA VAL A 165 9.39 5.19 5.91
C VAL A 165 10.74 4.57 6.19
N LYS A 166 11.51 4.24 5.16
CA LYS A 166 12.84 3.65 5.29
C LYS A 166 13.81 4.54 6.07
N THR A 167 13.81 5.84 5.78
CA THR A 167 14.64 6.83 6.47
C THR A 167 14.30 6.86 7.95
N TRP A 168 13.01 6.92 8.29
CA TRP A 168 12.56 6.89 9.67
C TRP A 168 12.93 5.57 10.37
N SER A 169 12.67 4.44 9.74
CA SER A 169 12.98 3.10 10.27
C SER A 169 14.45 2.95 10.61
N ARG A 170 15.34 3.40 9.73
CA ARG A 170 16.79 3.33 9.95
C ARG A 170 17.28 4.24 11.08
N ALA A 171 16.60 5.37 11.28
CA ALA A 171 16.92 6.29 12.38
C ALA A 171 16.36 5.84 13.74
N ASN A 172 15.37 4.94 13.76
CA ASN A 172 14.62 4.53 14.96
C ASN A 172 14.66 3.01 15.16
N ARG A 173 15.84 2.41 15.16
CA ARG A 173 16.02 0.96 15.22
C ARG A 173 15.41 0.34 16.48
N GLY A 174 14.87 -0.87 16.32
CA GLY A 174 14.19 -1.62 17.36
C GLY A 174 12.67 -1.42 17.36
N HIS A 175 12.14 -0.60 16.46
CA HIS A 175 10.68 -0.41 16.32
C HIS A 175 9.97 -1.71 15.95
N VAL A 176 8.68 -1.83 16.33
CA VAL A 176 7.81 -2.92 15.87
C VAL A 176 7.59 -2.82 14.36
N PRO A 177 7.17 -3.89 13.66
CA PRO A 177 6.96 -3.82 12.21
C PRO A 177 6.00 -2.71 11.82
N ILE A 178 6.35 -1.97 10.76
CA ILE A 178 5.46 -0.98 10.13
C ILE A 178 4.60 -1.71 9.11
N ILE A 179 3.28 -1.49 9.17
CA ILE A 179 2.33 -2.10 8.26
C ILE A 179 1.90 -1.06 7.22
N MET A 180 2.07 -1.40 5.95
CA MET A 180 1.66 -0.56 4.82
C MET A 180 0.42 -1.17 4.17
N GLN A 181 -0.70 -0.47 4.25
CA GLN A 181 -1.92 -0.78 3.52
C GLN A 181 -1.91 -0.03 2.20
N LEU A 182 -2.15 -0.71 1.10
CA LEU A 182 -2.17 -0.13 -0.24
C LEU A 182 -3.58 -0.26 -0.82
N GLU A 183 -4.26 0.85 -1.06
CA GLU A 183 -5.51 0.87 -1.81
C GLU A 183 -5.24 1.16 -3.28
N LEU A 184 -5.68 0.25 -4.16
CA LEU A 184 -5.52 0.39 -5.60
C LEU A 184 -6.69 1.19 -6.16
N LYS A 185 -6.43 2.41 -6.57
CA LYS A 185 -7.46 3.36 -7.06
C LYS A 185 -7.58 3.33 -8.58
N GLN A 186 -8.71 3.80 -9.05
CA GLN A 186 -8.93 4.18 -10.45
C GLN A 186 -9.62 5.54 -10.48
N THR A 187 -9.49 6.24 -11.61
CA THR A 187 -10.25 7.47 -11.86
C THR A 187 -11.75 7.15 -12.03
N ASP A 188 -12.57 8.10 -11.69
CA ASP A 188 -14.04 7.96 -11.78
C ASP A 188 -14.54 8.59 -13.08
N ASP A 189 -15.41 7.90 -13.81
CA ASP A 189 -16.08 8.33 -15.04
C ASP A 189 -16.63 9.76 -14.98
N ARG A 190 -17.03 10.25 -13.79
CA ARG A 190 -17.53 11.62 -13.60
C ARG A 190 -16.46 12.65 -13.94
N TRP A 191 -15.24 12.41 -13.48
CA TRP A 191 -14.11 13.32 -13.71
C TRP A 191 -13.60 13.19 -15.13
N GLU A 192 -13.54 11.97 -15.66
CA GLU A 192 -13.15 11.71 -17.05
C GLU A 192 -14.05 12.47 -18.04
N LYS A 193 -15.38 12.44 -17.86
CA LYS A 193 -16.34 13.18 -18.67
C LYS A 193 -16.20 14.69 -18.59
N LEU A 194 -15.59 15.22 -17.55
CA LEU A 194 -15.28 16.64 -17.37
C LEU A 194 -13.89 17.02 -17.89
N GLY A 195 -13.15 16.09 -18.49
CA GLY A 195 -11.80 16.30 -19.00
C GLY A 195 -10.70 16.06 -17.98
N GLY A 196 -11.00 15.30 -16.94
CA GLY A 196 -10.04 14.78 -15.97
C GLY A 196 -9.19 13.65 -16.51
N ALA A 197 -8.32 13.12 -15.68
CA ALA A 197 -7.45 12.01 -16.01
C ALA A 197 -8.25 10.71 -16.19
N VAL A 198 -7.75 9.82 -17.07
CA VAL A 198 -8.26 8.47 -17.28
C VAL A 198 -7.15 7.50 -16.90
N SER A 199 -7.28 6.83 -15.77
CA SER A 199 -6.29 5.86 -15.32
C SER A 199 -6.34 4.58 -16.16
N PRO A 200 -5.21 3.94 -16.45
CA PRO A 200 -5.21 2.60 -16.98
C PRO A 200 -5.90 1.65 -15.99
N ALA A 201 -6.62 0.65 -16.52
CA ALA A 201 -7.16 -0.43 -15.68
C ALA A 201 -6.01 -1.23 -15.07
N TRP A 202 -6.19 -1.68 -13.83
CA TRP A 202 -5.22 -2.58 -13.19
C TRP A 202 -5.11 -3.89 -13.96
N ASP A 203 -3.89 -4.28 -14.24
CA ASP A 203 -3.52 -5.53 -14.88
C ASP A 203 -2.31 -6.18 -14.17
N ARG A 204 -1.90 -7.36 -14.62
CA ARG A 204 -0.74 -8.06 -14.02
C ARG A 204 0.56 -7.25 -14.08
N PRO A 205 0.97 -6.66 -15.22
CA PRO A 205 2.16 -5.82 -15.29
C PRO A 205 2.16 -4.70 -14.26
N LEU A 206 1.06 -3.99 -14.08
CA LEU A 206 0.93 -2.90 -13.10
C LEU A 206 1.00 -3.42 -11.65
N LEU A 207 0.43 -4.59 -11.36
CA LEU A 207 0.56 -5.23 -10.05
C LEU A 207 1.99 -5.70 -9.78
N ASP A 208 2.69 -6.22 -10.81
CA ASP A 208 4.10 -6.59 -10.71
C ASP A 208 5.01 -5.36 -10.51
N ASP A 209 4.62 -4.20 -11.04
CA ASP A 209 5.37 -2.94 -10.85
C ASP A 209 5.28 -2.44 -9.40
N ILE A 210 4.18 -2.68 -8.68
CA ILE A 210 4.12 -2.41 -7.24
C ILE A 210 5.19 -3.22 -6.49
N ASP A 211 5.29 -4.52 -6.77
CA ASP A 211 6.33 -5.39 -6.18
C ASP A 211 7.75 -4.87 -6.48
N LYS A 212 8.00 -4.40 -7.71
CA LYS A 212 9.29 -3.84 -8.13
C LYS A 212 9.59 -2.52 -7.41
N GLU A 213 8.61 -1.60 -7.31
CA GLU A 213 8.79 -0.33 -6.59
C GLU A 213 9.10 -0.57 -5.10
N ILE A 214 8.38 -1.49 -4.43
CA ILE A 214 8.66 -1.87 -3.05
C ILE A 214 10.10 -2.39 -2.91
N ARG A 215 10.51 -3.30 -3.78
CA ARG A 215 11.84 -3.91 -3.75
C ARG A 215 12.96 -2.97 -4.21
N SER A 216 12.63 -1.90 -4.95
CA SER A 216 13.60 -0.85 -5.27
C SER A 216 14.00 -0.04 -4.03
N VAL A 217 13.12 -0.01 -3.01
CA VAL A 217 13.36 0.71 -1.76
C VAL A 217 13.85 -0.24 -0.66
N PHE A 218 13.15 -1.32 -0.38
CA PHE A 218 13.46 -2.24 0.71
C PHE A 218 14.18 -3.49 0.20
N SER A 219 15.23 -3.90 0.93
CA SER A 219 15.85 -5.21 0.71
C SER A 219 14.97 -6.32 1.30
N GLU A 220 15.20 -7.57 0.87
CA GLU A 220 14.39 -8.71 1.30
C GLU A 220 14.42 -8.96 2.83
N ASP A 221 15.50 -8.58 3.50
CA ASP A 221 15.65 -8.67 4.95
C ASP A 221 14.93 -7.52 5.70
N GLU A 222 14.58 -6.43 5.01
CA GLU A 222 13.77 -5.34 5.54
C GLU A 222 12.25 -5.60 5.34
N LEU A 223 11.85 -6.67 4.61
CA LEU A 223 10.47 -7.01 4.31
C LEU A 223 9.95 -8.18 5.15
N ILE A 224 8.64 -8.18 5.42
CA ILE A 224 7.87 -9.35 5.86
C ILE A 224 6.97 -9.75 4.71
N THR A 225 7.19 -10.92 4.14
CA THR A 225 6.43 -11.45 3.01
C THR A 225 5.75 -12.77 3.35
N ALA A 226 4.85 -13.25 2.49
CA ALA A 226 4.22 -14.55 2.67
C ALA A 226 5.23 -15.70 2.68
N ASP A 227 6.36 -15.55 1.98
CA ASP A 227 7.42 -16.56 1.96
C ASP A 227 8.09 -16.75 3.33
N ASP A 228 8.15 -15.71 4.16
CA ASP A 228 8.66 -15.80 5.53
C ASP A 228 7.74 -16.63 6.44
N LEU A 229 6.45 -16.64 6.15
CA LEU A 229 5.42 -17.30 6.97
C LEU A 229 5.10 -18.71 6.49
N ARG A 230 5.11 -18.92 5.17
CA ARG A 230 4.69 -20.18 4.55
C ARG A 230 5.65 -21.32 4.85
N ARG A 231 5.12 -22.47 5.25
CA ARG A 231 5.88 -23.68 5.55
C ARG A 231 5.81 -24.66 4.38
N PRO A 232 6.85 -25.47 4.13
CA PRO A 232 6.81 -26.50 3.10
C PRO A 232 5.59 -27.41 3.23
N GLY A 233 4.86 -27.62 2.13
CA GLY A 233 3.69 -28.47 2.07
C GLY A 233 2.41 -27.91 2.70
N LEU A 234 2.43 -26.64 3.18
CA LEU A 234 1.27 -25.94 3.73
C LEU A 234 0.93 -24.71 2.90
N THR A 235 -0.35 -24.36 2.87
CA THR A 235 -0.78 -23.04 2.38
C THR A 235 -0.31 -21.92 3.33
N LEU A 236 -0.42 -20.67 2.94
CA LEU A 236 -0.13 -19.55 3.84
C LEU A 236 -1.04 -19.61 5.07
N GLU A 237 -2.35 -19.78 4.88
CA GLU A 237 -3.29 -19.91 5.97
C GLU A 237 -2.95 -21.07 6.91
N GLN A 238 -2.75 -22.27 6.38
CA GLN A 238 -2.38 -23.43 7.20
C GLN A 238 -1.09 -23.16 7.99
N SER A 239 -0.16 -22.43 7.39
CA SER A 239 1.10 -22.08 8.05
C SER A 239 0.89 -21.16 9.25
N ILE A 240 0.12 -20.08 9.11
CA ILE A 240 -0.12 -19.14 10.21
C ILE A 240 -0.99 -19.77 11.32
N LEU A 241 -2.00 -20.58 10.96
CA LEU A 241 -2.87 -21.21 11.92
C LEU A 241 -2.15 -22.31 12.73
N LYS A 242 -1.28 -23.09 12.08
CA LYS A 242 -0.57 -24.21 12.70
C LYS A 242 0.70 -23.77 13.43
N ASN A 243 1.48 -22.85 12.84
CA ASN A 243 2.81 -22.46 13.34
C ASN A 243 2.81 -21.05 13.94
N GLY A 244 1.77 -20.24 13.69
CA GLY A 244 1.66 -18.85 14.10
C GLY A 244 2.56 -17.92 13.27
N TRP A 245 2.44 -16.63 13.54
CA TRP A 245 3.25 -15.57 12.96
C TRP A 245 4.67 -15.57 13.53
N PRO A 246 5.64 -14.94 12.86
CA PRO A 246 6.99 -14.75 13.39
C PRO A 246 7.00 -14.06 14.76
N THR A 247 8.10 -14.21 15.52
CA THR A 247 8.28 -13.46 16.75
C THR A 247 8.38 -11.97 16.48
N LEU A 248 7.97 -11.15 17.45
CA LEU A 248 8.12 -9.71 17.38
C LEU A 248 9.59 -9.30 17.21
N ASP A 249 10.51 -9.99 17.92
CA ASP A 249 11.95 -9.72 17.82
C ASP A 249 12.48 -9.92 16.40
N TRP A 250 12.00 -10.94 15.67
CA TRP A 250 12.37 -11.15 14.27
C TRP A 250 11.73 -10.09 13.34
N ALA A 251 10.53 -9.64 13.68
CA ALA A 251 9.77 -8.69 12.86
C ALA A 251 10.21 -7.23 13.05
N ARG A 252 11.04 -6.93 14.06
CA ARG A 252 11.54 -5.57 14.30
C ARG A 252 12.27 -5.02 13.09
N ASP A 253 12.12 -3.71 12.90
CA ASP A 253 12.78 -2.95 11.83
C ASP A 253 12.37 -3.34 10.41
N LYS A 254 11.28 -4.10 10.26
CA LYS A 254 10.76 -4.56 8.98
C LYS A 254 9.45 -3.89 8.61
N VAL A 255 9.10 -4.01 7.33
CA VAL A 255 7.86 -3.48 6.76
C VAL A 255 7.06 -4.63 6.15
N MET A 256 5.75 -4.64 6.36
CA MET A 256 4.80 -5.58 5.78
C MET A 256 3.76 -4.83 4.94
N PHE A 257 3.47 -5.31 3.75
CA PHE A 257 2.51 -4.71 2.83
C PHE A 257 1.27 -5.59 2.65
N PHE A 258 0.09 -4.98 2.55
CA PHE A 258 -1.12 -5.69 2.11
C PHE A 258 -2.03 -4.77 1.30
N PHE A 259 -2.79 -5.36 0.37
CA PHE A 259 -3.78 -4.62 -0.41
C PHE A 259 -5.08 -4.42 0.37
N ASP A 260 -5.62 -3.19 0.38
CA ASP A 260 -6.95 -2.90 0.91
C ASP A 260 -8.03 -3.63 0.10
N ASN A 261 -8.05 -3.44 -1.20
CA ASN A 261 -8.94 -4.11 -2.14
C ASN A 261 -8.42 -5.47 -2.64
N GLY A 262 -7.56 -6.11 -1.85
CA GLY A 262 -7.03 -7.46 -2.10
C GLY A 262 -7.93 -8.60 -1.63
N GLY A 263 -9.22 -8.35 -1.34
CA GLY A 263 -10.21 -9.39 -1.05
C GLY A 263 -10.62 -10.15 -2.33
N PRO A 264 -11.48 -11.19 -2.21
CA PRO A 264 -11.94 -11.97 -3.36
C PRO A 264 -12.45 -11.07 -4.49
N GLY A 265 -11.93 -11.26 -5.70
CA GLY A 265 -12.24 -10.46 -6.88
C GLY A 265 -11.05 -10.31 -7.83
N THR A 266 -11.27 -9.57 -8.90
CA THR A 266 -10.36 -9.48 -10.06
C THR A 266 -8.92 -9.10 -9.70
N ILE A 267 -8.71 -8.11 -8.83
CA ILE A 267 -7.37 -7.66 -8.40
C ILE A 267 -6.61 -8.81 -7.72
N ARG A 268 -7.25 -9.44 -6.72
CA ARG A 268 -6.65 -10.56 -5.99
C ARG A 268 -6.35 -11.73 -6.93
N ASP A 269 -7.31 -12.09 -7.81
CA ASP A 269 -7.17 -13.23 -8.71
C ASP A 269 -5.99 -13.03 -9.68
N MET A 270 -5.84 -11.81 -10.24
CA MET A 270 -4.70 -11.46 -11.09
C MET A 270 -3.37 -11.51 -10.33
N TYR A 271 -3.34 -11.04 -9.08
CA TYR A 271 -2.12 -11.03 -8.29
C TYR A 271 -1.69 -12.42 -7.84
N LEU A 272 -2.65 -13.33 -7.59
CA LEU A 272 -2.42 -14.72 -7.23
C LEU A 272 -2.12 -15.63 -8.43
N ASP A 273 -2.38 -15.20 -9.66
CA ASP A 273 -2.17 -16.03 -10.84
C ASP A 273 -0.69 -16.42 -10.98
N GLY A 274 -0.41 -17.73 -10.93
CA GLY A 274 0.93 -18.30 -10.82
C GLY A 274 1.55 -18.25 -9.40
N HIS A 275 0.88 -17.63 -8.42
CA HIS A 275 1.38 -17.42 -7.06
C HIS A 275 0.31 -17.73 -5.98
N PRO A 276 -0.32 -18.92 -5.96
CA PRO A 276 -1.53 -19.20 -5.18
C PRO A 276 -1.34 -19.10 -3.66
N GLY A 277 -0.11 -19.08 -3.17
CA GLY A 277 0.25 -18.82 -1.77
C GLY A 277 1.17 -17.61 -1.66
N LEU A 278 1.06 -16.66 -2.59
CA LEU A 278 1.86 -15.42 -2.65
C LEU A 278 3.38 -15.68 -2.77
N GLN A 279 3.77 -16.77 -3.46
CA GLN A 279 5.18 -17.11 -3.68
C GLN A 279 5.89 -15.97 -4.43
N GLY A 280 6.94 -15.41 -3.83
CA GLY A 280 7.73 -14.32 -4.42
C GLY A 280 7.05 -12.95 -4.46
N ARG A 281 5.82 -12.81 -3.96
CA ARG A 281 5.09 -11.54 -3.88
C ARG A 281 5.54 -10.71 -2.68
N ALA A 282 5.58 -9.38 -2.85
CA ALA A 282 5.92 -8.46 -1.77
C ALA A 282 4.70 -8.10 -0.90
N VAL A 283 3.49 -8.19 -1.45
CA VAL A 283 2.27 -7.70 -0.84
C VAL A 283 1.34 -8.87 -0.47
N PHE A 284 0.73 -8.83 0.70
CA PHE A 284 -0.31 -9.77 1.10
C PHE A 284 -1.65 -9.38 0.48
N THR A 285 -2.44 -10.38 0.16
CA THR A 285 -3.86 -10.25 -0.19
C THR A 285 -4.74 -10.45 1.05
N ARG A 286 -6.05 -10.24 0.90
CA ARG A 286 -7.04 -10.46 1.95
C ARG A 286 -7.93 -11.66 1.60
N GLY A 287 -7.40 -12.86 1.79
CA GLY A 287 -8.18 -14.09 1.64
C GLY A 287 -9.26 -14.24 2.73
N ASN A 288 -10.37 -14.90 2.39
CA ASN A 288 -11.32 -15.34 3.42
C ASN A 288 -10.74 -16.53 4.19
N PRO A 289 -11.15 -16.74 5.44
CA PRO A 289 -10.83 -17.97 6.17
C PRO A 289 -11.17 -19.22 5.34
N GLY A 290 -10.14 -20.05 5.07
CA GLY A 290 -10.19 -21.20 4.19
C GLY A 290 -9.46 -21.01 2.87
N ASP A 291 -9.19 -19.79 2.43
CA ASP A 291 -8.41 -19.52 1.23
C ASP A 291 -6.91 -19.76 1.46
N ALA A 292 -6.21 -20.22 0.44
CA ALA A 292 -4.79 -20.59 0.56
C ALA A 292 -3.86 -19.43 0.94
N ASP A 293 -4.22 -18.22 0.56
CA ASP A 293 -3.51 -16.96 0.83
C ASP A 293 -4.01 -16.21 2.07
N ALA A 294 -5.01 -16.74 2.80
CA ALA A 294 -5.60 -16.08 3.93
C ALA A 294 -4.61 -15.95 5.11
N ALA A 295 -4.23 -14.75 5.43
CA ALA A 295 -3.45 -14.39 6.61
C ALA A 295 -3.92 -13.07 7.22
N ILE A 296 -4.31 -12.12 6.36
CA ILE A 296 -4.78 -10.79 6.72
C ILE A 296 -6.26 -10.68 6.32
N THR A 297 -7.06 -10.04 7.17
CA THR A 297 -8.46 -9.73 6.88
C THR A 297 -8.81 -8.33 7.39
N MET A 298 -9.93 -7.80 6.93
CA MET A 298 -10.36 -6.44 7.26
C MET A 298 -11.86 -6.42 7.56
N VAL A 299 -12.21 -5.76 8.67
CA VAL A 299 -13.59 -5.50 9.09
C VAL A 299 -13.67 -4.03 9.48
N ASN A 300 -14.11 -3.16 8.57
CA ASN A 300 -14.04 -1.69 8.72
C ASN A 300 -14.87 -1.15 9.89
N ASP A 301 -16.06 -1.68 10.10
CA ASP A 301 -16.89 -1.27 11.24
C ASP A 301 -16.80 -2.30 12.36
N PRO A 302 -16.20 -1.97 13.51
CA PRO A 302 -16.06 -2.93 14.62
C PRO A 302 -17.33 -3.11 15.46
N ARG A 303 -18.40 -2.34 15.20
CA ARG A 303 -19.60 -2.29 16.04
C ARG A 303 -20.54 -3.49 15.80
N GLY A 304 -21.43 -3.73 16.75
CA GLY A 304 -22.42 -4.81 16.70
C GLY A 304 -21.75 -6.19 16.67
N ASP A 305 -22.26 -7.09 15.85
CA ASP A 305 -21.77 -8.47 15.73
C ASP A 305 -20.33 -8.54 15.20
N ASN A 306 -19.85 -7.49 14.57
CA ASN A 306 -18.48 -7.42 14.03
C ASN A 306 -17.41 -7.44 15.13
N GLU A 307 -17.68 -6.91 16.34
CA GLU A 307 -16.73 -7.02 17.44
C GLU A 307 -16.45 -8.49 17.78
N ALA A 308 -17.48 -9.30 17.90
CA ALA A 308 -17.34 -10.73 18.18
C ALA A 308 -16.63 -11.46 17.03
N ALA A 309 -16.95 -11.13 15.78
CA ALA A 309 -16.32 -11.70 14.60
C ALA A 309 -14.82 -11.36 14.52
N ILE A 310 -14.44 -10.11 14.79
CA ILE A 310 -13.03 -9.69 14.86
C ILE A 310 -12.29 -10.48 15.96
N ARG A 311 -12.88 -10.58 17.16
CA ARG A 311 -12.27 -11.33 18.27
C ARG A 311 -12.07 -12.80 17.94
N ASP A 312 -12.99 -13.43 17.21
CA ASP A 312 -12.84 -14.81 16.73
C ASP A 312 -11.68 -14.94 15.75
N LEU A 313 -11.61 -14.10 14.75
CA LEU A 313 -10.51 -14.08 13.77
C LEU A 313 -9.14 -13.90 14.45
N VAL A 314 -9.05 -12.97 15.40
CA VAL A 314 -7.82 -12.73 16.18
C VAL A 314 -7.43 -13.96 17.01
N ARG A 315 -8.38 -14.62 17.70
CA ARG A 315 -8.11 -15.85 18.47
C ARG A 315 -7.65 -17.00 17.58
N ARG A 316 -8.18 -17.08 16.37
CA ARG A 316 -7.77 -18.08 15.38
C ARG A 316 -6.38 -17.82 14.82
N GLY A 317 -5.84 -16.60 14.98
CA GLY A 317 -4.47 -16.26 14.57
C GLY A 317 -4.37 -15.39 13.32
N TYR A 318 -5.49 -14.92 12.76
CA TYR A 318 -5.45 -13.97 11.65
C TYR A 318 -4.98 -12.59 12.10
N PHE A 319 -4.38 -11.85 11.19
CA PHE A 319 -4.10 -10.43 11.37
C PHE A 319 -5.30 -9.62 10.88
N VAL A 320 -5.88 -8.80 11.76
CA VAL A 320 -7.13 -8.08 11.47
C VAL A 320 -6.92 -6.58 11.50
N ARG A 321 -7.43 -5.89 10.48
CA ARG A 321 -7.54 -4.43 10.43
C ARG A 321 -8.99 -4.02 10.66
N THR A 322 -9.21 -2.95 11.46
CA THR A 322 -10.50 -2.27 11.63
C THR A 322 -10.33 -0.75 11.64
N ARG A 323 -11.44 0.01 11.62
CA ARG A 323 -11.42 1.47 11.70
C ARG A 323 -12.08 1.96 12.99
N SER A 324 -11.45 2.93 13.65
CA SER A 324 -11.98 3.59 14.84
C SER A 324 -12.96 4.72 14.56
N ASP A 325 -12.96 5.23 13.33
CA ASP A 325 -13.77 6.39 12.92
C ASP A 325 -14.20 6.30 11.45
N GLU A 326 -15.13 7.14 11.09
CA GLU A 326 -15.47 7.53 9.72
C GLU A 326 -15.19 9.01 9.57
N PRO A 327 -14.68 9.45 8.40
CA PRO A 327 -14.32 10.84 8.19
C PRO A 327 -15.44 11.77 8.63
N LEU A 328 -15.07 12.73 9.46
CA LEU A 328 -15.84 13.80 10.10
C LEU A 328 -17.07 13.39 10.89
N LYS A 329 -17.89 12.42 10.45
CA LYS A 329 -19.12 12.03 11.16
C LYS A 329 -18.83 11.61 12.60
N THR A 330 -17.91 10.69 12.80
CA THR A 330 -17.51 10.19 14.12
C THR A 330 -16.91 11.32 14.97
N VAL A 331 -16.11 12.17 14.33
CA VAL A 331 -15.40 13.28 14.97
C VAL A 331 -16.36 14.37 15.43
N VAL A 332 -17.25 14.84 14.57
CA VAL A 332 -18.25 15.87 14.87
C VAL A 332 -19.22 15.37 15.93
N ASN A 333 -19.62 14.11 15.87
CA ASN A 333 -20.53 13.50 16.85
C ASN A 333 -19.83 13.06 18.14
N LYS A 334 -18.49 13.17 18.23
CA LYS A 334 -17.69 12.72 19.38
C LYS A 334 -17.94 11.25 19.75
N GLU A 335 -17.99 10.37 18.73
CA GLU A 335 -18.34 8.93 18.92
C GLU A 335 -17.14 8.11 19.45
N TYR A 336 -16.67 8.41 20.64
CA TYR A 336 -15.57 7.67 21.28
C TYR A 336 -15.84 6.19 21.51
N SER A 337 -17.11 5.78 21.60
CA SER A 337 -17.49 4.38 21.76
C SER A 337 -16.97 3.51 20.63
N ARG A 338 -16.91 4.02 19.39
CA ARG A 338 -16.38 3.27 18.26
C ARG A 338 -14.88 3.00 18.41
N VAL A 339 -14.10 3.99 18.90
CA VAL A 339 -12.68 3.81 19.22
C VAL A 339 -12.51 2.71 20.29
N GLN A 340 -13.30 2.77 21.36
CA GLN A 340 -13.25 1.79 22.44
C GLN A 340 -13.57 0.38 21.97
N ILE A 341 -14.61 0.21 21.15
CA ILE A 341 -15.00 -1.09 20.57
C ILE A 341 -13.89 -1.60 19.63
N ALA A 342 -13.34 -0.72 18.76
CA ALA A 342 -12.26 -1.10 17.87
C ALA A 342 -11.04 -1.62 18.65
N LEU A 343 -10.64 -0.92 19.70
CA LEU A 343 -9.53 -1.32 20.54
C LEU A 343 -9.83 -2.60 21.36
N ALA A 344 -11.06 -2.75 21.86
CA ALA A 344 -11.48 -3.95 22.62
C ALA A 344 -11.61 -5.19 21.73
N SER A 345 -11.92 -5.01 20.44
CA SER A 345 -12.06 -6.13 19.49
C SER A 345 -10.80 -6.97 19.35
N GLY A 346 -9.63 -6.39 19.63
CA GLY A 346 -8.34 -7.06 19.50
C GLY A 346 -7.80 -7.06 18.06
N ALA A 347 -8.42 -6.36 17.11
CA ALA A 347 -7.79 -6.11 15.82
C ALA A 347 -6.38 -5.57 16.04
N GLN A 348 -5.39 -6.10 15.34
CA GLN A 348 -4.00 -5.70 15.50
C GLN A 348 -3.77 -4.27 15.01
N MET A 349 -4.40 -3.90 13.90
CA MET A 349 -4.32 -2.60 13.27
C MET A 349 -5.66 -1.87 13.38
N VAL A 350 -5.67 -0.74 14.11
CA VAL A 350 -6.84 0.13 14.26
C VAL A 350 -6.54 1.46 13.57
N THR A 351 -7.18 1.73 12.42
CA THR A 351 -6.90 2.93 11.62
C THR A 351 -7.84 4.08 11.95
N THR A 352 -7.32 5.31 11.80
CA THR A 352 -8.00 6.57 12.08
C THR A 352 -7.56 7.67 11.13
N ASP A 353 -8.43 8.66 10.91
CA ASP A 353 -8.08 9.92 10.28
C ASP A 353 -7.59 10.97 11.30
N PHE A 354 -7.73 10.69 12.61
CA PHE A 354 -7.42 11.64 13.69
C PHE A 354 -6.51 11.02 14.76
N PRO A 355 -5.25 10.70 14.40
CA PRO A 355 -4.32 10.02 15.31
C PRO A 355 -3.67 10.94 16.36
N SER A 356 -3.98 12.23 16.40
CA SER A 356 -3.31 13.17 17.29
C SER A 356 -4.26 14.18 17.92
N VAL A 357 -3.99 14.50 19.18
CA VAL A 357 -4.71 15.53 19.92
C VAL A 357 -4.67 16.87 19.15
N GLY A 358 -5.82 17.55 19.10
CA GLY A 358 -5.98 18.86 18.46
C GLY A 358 -6.34 18.82 16.98
N MET A 359 -6.23 17.69 16.27
CA MET A 359 -6.63 17.61 14.87
C MET A 359 -8.12 17.90 14.65
N ALA A 360 -8.97 17.54 15.60
CA ALA A 360 -10.42 17.74 15.55
C ALA A 360 -10.87 19.13 16.07
N ALA A 361 -9.98 19.97 16.57
CA ALA A 361 -10.34 21.24 17.21
C ALA A 361 -11.14 22.19 16.31
N ARG A 362 -10.90 22.18 14.99
CA ARG A 362 -11.68 22.97 14.00
C ARG A 362 -13.17 22.60 13.95
N TYR A 363 -13.55 21.44 14.49
CA TYR A 363 -14.93 20.94 14.56
C TYR A 363 -15.55 21.08 15.94
N ASP A 364 -14.97 21.91 16.82
CA ASP A 364 -15.36 21.99 18.23
C ASP A 364 -15.39 20.62 18.90
N SER A 365 -14.40 19.79 18.55
CA SER A 365 -14.26 18.41 19.02
C SER A 365 -12.86 18.17 19.58
N ASP A 366 -12.81 17.43 20.67
CA ASP A 366 -11.58 16.92 21.29
C ASP A 366 -11.27 15.48 20.84
N PHE A 367 -11.96 15.00 19.79
CA PHE A 367 -11.80 13.65 19.29
C PHE A 367 -10.35 13.35 18.92
N VAL A 368 -9.89 12.21 19.39
CA VAL A 368 -8.62 11.60 19.03
C VAL A 368 -8.77 10.09 19.14
N ALA A 369 -8.14 9.34 18.22
CA ALA A 369 -8.05 7.90 18.33
C ALA A 369 -6.59 7.49 18.54
N GLU A 370 -6.28 7.10 19.76
CA GLU A 370 -4.94 6.68 20.20
C GLU A 370 -5.02 5.47 21.12
N LEU A 371 -3.92 4.75 21.30
CA LEU A 371 -3.83 3.71 22.32
C LEU A 371 -3.90 4.33 23.73
N PRO A 372 -4.42 3.60 24.73
CA PRO A 372 -4.34 4.04 26.12
C PRO A 372 -2.91 4.39 26.52
N GLY A 373 -2.74 5.59 27.10
CA GLY A 373 -1.41 6.09 27.47
C GLY A 373 -0.62 6.75 26.36
N GLY A 374 -1.14 6.80 25.13
CA GLY A 374 -0.46 7.39 23.96
C GLY A 374 0.74 6.60 23.45
N ASP A 375 0.84 5.34 23.83
CA ASP A 375 1.92 4.43 23.39
C ASP A 375 1.78 4.11 21.90
N ALA A 376 2.90 3.78 21.24
CA ALA A 376 2.89 3.37 19.83
C ALA A 376 2.34 1.95 19.62
N VAL A 377 2.45 1.12 20.64
CA VAL A 377 2.08 -0.31 20.60
C VAL A 377 1.71 -0.80 21.99
N ARG A 378 0.75 -1.73 22.07
CA ARG A 378 0.41 -2.42 23.29
C ARG A 378 0.25 -3.92 23.08
N CYS A 379 0.22 -4.69 24.14
CA CYS A 379 -0.16 -6.09 24.13
C CYS A 379 -1.60 -6.23 23.61
N ASN A 380 -1.81 -7.15 22.68
CA ASN A 380 -3.15 -7.36 22.12
C ASN A 380 -4.12 -7.87 23.21
N PRO A 381 -5.25 -7.22 23.44
CA PRO A 381 -6.16 -7.57 24.55
C PRO A 381 -6.84 -8.94 24.39
N VAL A 382 -6.72 -9.58 23.21
CA VAL A 382 -7.37 -10.86 22.89
C VAL A 382 -6.36 -12.00 22.74
N SER A 383 -5.20 -11.74 22.16
CA SER A 383 -4.24 -12.80 21.76
C SER A 383 -2.88 -12.73 22.45
N ALA A 384 -2.57 -11.66 23.18
CA ALA A 384 -1.28 -11.56 23.86
C ALA A 384 -1.18 -12.57 25.03
N PRO A 385 0.01 -13.13 25.28
CA PRO A 385 0.25 -13.97 26.45
C PRO A 385 0.15 -13.13 27.76
N ARG A 386 -0.12 -13.80 28.89
CA ARG A 386 -0.35 -13.11 30.17
C ARG A 386 0.85 -12.35 30.71
N ASP A 387 2.05 -12.73 30.30
CA ASP A 387 3.33 -12.11 30.67
C ASP A 387 3.79 -11.03 29.65
N CYS A 388 2.91 -10.64 28.75
CA CYS A 388 3.15 -9.50 27.88
C CYS A 388 3.11 -8.19 28.67
N HIS A 389 4.05 -7.27 28.40
CA HIS A 389 4.14 -5.96 29.03
C HIS A 389 4.33 -4.87 27.96
N ASP A 390 3.42 -3.90 27.90
CA ASP A 390 3.41 -2.83 26.88
C ASP A 390 4.74 -2.09 26.82
N GLY A 391 5.28 -1.63 27.94
CA GLY A 391 6.54 -0.89 28.01
C GLY A 391 7.80 -1.67 27.58
N LYS A 392 7.68 -2.96 27.19
CA LYS A 392 8.78 -3.76 26.66
C LYS A 392 8.64 -4.09 25.18
N LEU A 393 7.54 -3.67 24.54
CA LEU A 393 7.25 -4.01 23.15
C LEU A 393 8.08 -3.20 22.17
N GLU A 394 8.32 -1.95 22.47
CA GLU A 394 9.15 -1.07 21.65
C GLU A 394 10.03 -0.20 22.54
N PRO A 395 11.32 0.01 22.21
CA PRO A 395 12.17 0.92 22.96
C PRO A 395 11.64 2.36 22.83
N ALA A 396 11.87 3.18 23.86
CA ALA A 396 11.60 4.59 23.76
C ALA A 396 12.39 5.18 22.58
N LEU A 397 11.69 5.70 21.59
CA LEU A 397 12.36 6.34 20.46
C LEU A 397 13.03 7.64 20.91
N SER A 398 14.18 7.95 20.35
CA SER A 398 14.81 9.26 20.54
C SER A 398 13.89 10.33 19.94
N ARG A 399 13.29 11.15 20.82
CA ARG A 399 12.43 12.29 20.43
C ARG A 399 13.25 13.43 19.86
#